data_55ed82dbceb4cef5771e16f08a57d151
#
_entry.id   55ed82dbceb4cef5771e16f08a57d151
#
_cell.length_a   1.000
_cell.length_b   1.000
_cell.length_c   1.000
_cell.angle_alpha   90.00
_cell.angle_beta   90.00
_cell.angle_gamma   90.00
#
_symmetry.space_group_name_H-M   'P 1'
#
loop_
_entity.id
_entity.type
_entity.pdbx_description
1 polymer ?
#
loop_
_entity_poly.entity_id
_entity_poly.type
_entity_poly.pdbx_seq_one_letter_code
_entity_poly.pdbx_strand_id
1 'polypeptide(L)'
;NTSRFSNVSEVQNKIKELASQNKKTITLTVNKMLTGSTVPEWDTMIFLKDTKSPQDYDQAIFRLQSPWIKEIKDTETGEVIGKEDMKPQTLLIDFAPNRMFKIESDRAIVVNASELKSGNDEQEKQLQRNINVSPIIYMNRNKLKEATPTDIIAKIREYSADKSIIDEVVELPVDDSLYSIPDILAEISN
;
A
#
# COMPACT_ATOMS: atom_id res chain seq x y z
N ASN A 1 -21.73 -10.43 -15.19
CA ASN A 1 -20.29 -10.30 -15.01
C ASN A 1 -19.56 -11.39 -15.82
N THR A 2 -19.53 -11.22 -17.12
CA THR A 2 -18.67 -12.06 -17.97
C THR A 2 -17.26 -11.48 -17.94
N SER A 3 -16.36 -12.08 -17.14
CA SER A 3 -14.94 -11.76 -17.23
C SER A 3 -14.49 -12.13 -18.66
N ARG A 4 -13.92 -11.18 -19.37
CA ARG A 4 -13.42 -11.37 -20.75
C ARG A 4 -12.32 -12.44 -20.83
N PHE A 5 -11.68 -12.72 -19.70
CA PHE A 5 -10.62 -13.72 -19.54
C PHE A 5 -10.97 -14.69 -18.43
N SER A 6 -10.73 -15.97 -18.67
CA SER A 6 -11.10 -17.04 -17.73
C SER A 6 -10.07 -17.19 -16.61
N ASN A 7 -8.80 -16.94 -16.88
CA ASN A 7 -7.70 -17.11 -15.94
C ASN A 7 -6.66 -15.97 -16.00
N VAL A 8 -5.79 -15.94 -15.00
CA VAL A 8 -4.74 -14.92 -14.85
C VAL A 8 -3.69 -15.01 -15.97
N SER A 9 -3.36 -16.23 -16.40
CA SER A 9 -2.34 -16.44 -17.43
C SER A 9 -2.76 -15.86 -18.79
N GLU A 10 -4.04 -15.93 -19.12
CA GLU A 10 -4.57 -15.30 -20.35
C GLU A 10 -4.41 -13.78 -20.32
N VAL A 11 -4.68 -13.18 -19.17
CA VAL A 11 -4.47 -11.72 -18.98
C VAL A 11 -3.01 -11.36 -19.13
N GLN A 12 -2.10 -12.11 -18.46
CA GLN A 12 -0.66 -11.89 -18.55
C GLN A 12 -0.14 -12.01 -19.99
N ASN A 13 -0.55 -13.06 -20.70
CA ASN A 13 -0.14 -13.28 -22.09
C ASN A 13 -0.65 -12.15 -22.99
N LYS A 14 -1.89 -11.68 -22.78
CA LYS A 14 -2.43 -10.57 -23.56
C LYS A 14 -1.73 -9.24 -23.30
N ILE A 15 -1.35 -8.98 -22.05
CA ILE A 15 -0.56 -7.78 -21.71
C ILE A 15 0.81 -7.85 -22.38
N LYS A 16 1.52 -8.98 -22.31
CA LYS A 16 2.82 -9.19 -22.96
C LYS A 16 2.75 -8.99 -24.48
N GLU A 17 1.73 -9.58 -25.12
CA GLU A 17 1.48 -9.40 -26.55
C GLU A 17 1.30 -7.93 -26.92
N LEU A 18 0.47 -7.20 -26.17
CA LEU A 18 0.22 -5.80 -26.45
C LEU A 18 1.42 -4.91 -26.12
N ALA A 19 2.15 -5.21 -25.07
CA ALA A 19 3.39 -4.51 -24.72
C ALA A 19 4.47 -4.69 -25.82
N SER A 20 4.61 -5.89 -26.38
CA SER A 20 5.53 -6.15 -27.50
C SER A 20 5.18 -5.35 -28.76
N GLN A 21 3.89 -4.96 -28.92
CA GLN A 21 3.40 -4.09 -29.98
C GLN A 21 3.46 -2.59 -29.60
N ASN A 22 4.10 -2.25 -28.50
CA ASN A 22 4.18 -0.90 -27.95
C ASN A 22 2.79 -0.27 -27.68
N LYS A 23 1.80 -1.10 -27.30
CA LYS A 23 0.45 -0.68 -26.96
C LYS A 23 0.27 -0.53 -25.45
N LYS A 24 -0.36 0.55 -25.04
CA LYS A 24 -0.76 0.77 -23.63
C LYS A 24 -2.01 -0.05 -23.31
N THR A 25 -2.07 -0.56 -22.08
CA THR A 25 -3.18 -1.38 -21.59
C THR A 25 -3.74 -0.86 -20.28
N ILE A 26 -5.03 -1.08 -20.06
CA ILE A 26 -5.70 -0.87 -18.77
C ILE A 26 -6.31 -2.20 -18.37
N THR A 27 -5.90 -2.71 -17.21
CA THR A 27 -6.44 -3.94 -16.63
C THR A 27 -7.37 -3.59 -15.47
N LEU A 28 -8.64 -3.98 -15.57
CA LEU A 28 -9.60 -3.88 -14.48
C LEU A 28 -9.71 -5.23 -13.78
N THR A 29 -9.47 -5.26 -12.48
CA THR A 29 -9.53 -6.50 -11.69
C THR A 29 -10.21 -6.27 -10.34
N VAL A 30 -10.92 -7.29 -9.86
CA VAL A 30 -11.52 -7.32 -8.52
C VAL A 30 -10.96 -8.54 -7.80
N ASN A 31 -10.01 -8.32 -6.89
CA ASN A 31 -9.34 -9.34 -6.05
C ASN A 31 -8.60 -10.47 -6.80
N LYS A 32 -8.93 -10.75 -8.06
CA LYS A 32 -8.43 -11.92 -8.82
C LYS A 32 -6.93 -11.90 -9.10
N MET A 33 -6.31 -10.72 -9.16
CA MET A 33 -4.89 -10.57 -9.48
C MET A 33 -4.08 -10.00 -8.30
N LEU A 34 -4.66 -9.93 -7.11
CA LEU A 34 -3.96 -9.47 -5.91
C LEU A 34 -2.99 -10.50 -5.35
N THR A 35 -3.25 -11.78 -5.60
CA THR A 35 -2.40 -12.88 -5.12
C THR A 35 -1.94 -13.76 -6.29
N GLY A 36 -0.70 -14.24 -6.22
CA GLY A 36 -0.18 -15.26 -7.13
C GLY A 36 0.11 -14.82 -8.58
N SER A 37 -0.06 -13.54 -8.93
CA SER A 37 0.25 -13.06 -10.30
C SER A 37 1.34 -12.01 -10.29
N THR A 38 2.27 -12.11 -11.24
CA THR A 38 3.30 -11.09 -11.49
C THR A 38 3.15 -10.62 -12.92
N VAL A 39 2.96 -9.31 -13.10
CA VAL A 39 2.87 -8.65 -14.42
C VAL A 39 3.89 -7.52 -14.42
N PRO A 40 5.12 -7.78 -14.90
CA PRO A 40 6.20 -6.78 -14.89
C PRO A 40 5.85 -5.50 -15.65
N GLU A 41 5.00 -5.61 -16.67
CA GLU A 41 4.59 -4.51 -17.54
C GLU A 41 3.69 -3.47 -16.87
N TRP A 42 3.15 -3.74 -15.68
CA TRP A 42 2.37 -2.75 -14.93
C TRP A 42 3.27 -1.69 -14.31
N ASP A 43 3.07 -0.46 -14.71
CA ASP A 43 3.79 0.73 -14.20
C ASP A 43 2.92 1.63 -13.32
N THR A 44 1.62 1.57 -13.50
CA THR A 44 0.65 2.41 -12.80
C THR A 44 -0.47 1.57 -12.19
N MET A 45 -0.83 1.87 -10.96
CA MET A 45 -1.98 1.29 -10.29
C MET A 45 -2.90 2.39 -9.78
N ILE A 46 -4.20 2.25 -10.08
CA ILE A 46 -5.26 3.04 -9.46
C ILE A 46 -5.97 2.15 -8.45
N PHE A 47 -5.80 2.46 -7.17
CA PHE A 47 -6.35 1.67 -6.09
C PHE A 47 -7.75 2.18 -5.73
N LEU A 48 -8.77 1.42 -6.12
CA LEU A 48 -10.18 1.76 -5.93
C LEU A 48 -10.85 0.93 -4.82
N LYS A 49 -10.14 -0.07 -4.28
CA LYS A 49 -10.65 -0.90 -3.19
C LYS A 49 -10.57 -0.14 -1.88
N ASP A 50 -11.65 -0.13 -1.12
CA ASP A 50 -11.58 0.25 0.29
C ASP A 50 -11.07 -0.94 1.11
N THR A 51 -9.93 -0.78 1.79
CA THR A 51 -9.36 -1.79 2.67
C THR A 51 -8.86 -1.13 3.94
N LYS A 52 -9.13 -1.78 5.07
CA LYS A 52 -8.58 -1.41 6.38
C LYS A 52 -7.31 -2.21 6.70
N SER A 53 -6.98 -3.21 5.88
CA SER A 53 -5.81 -4.07 6.07
C SER A 53 -4.57 -3.46 5.41
N PRO A 54 -3.54 -3.06 6.17
CA PRO A 54 -2.26 -2.64 5.61
C PRO A 54 -1.61 -3.74 4.74
N GLN A 55 -1.77 -5.00 5.12
CA GLN A 55 -1.22 -6.13 4.37
C GLN A 55 -1.80 -6.26 2.98
N ASP A 56 -3.12 -6.11 2.83
CA ASP A 56 -3.78 -6.14 1.52
C ASP A 56 -3.27 -5.01 0.62
N TYR A 57 -3.06 -3.84 1.20
CA TYR A 57 -2.53 -2.68 0.50
C TYR A 57 -1.10 -2.90 0.04
N ASP A 58 -0.23 -3.39 0.93
CA ASP A 58 1.16 -3.71 0.63
C ASP A 58 1.27 -4.79 -0.44
N GLN A 59 0.47 -5.85 -0.35
CA GLN A 59 0.43 -6.89 -1.37
C GLN A 59 0.05 -6.35 -2.74
N ALA A 60 -0.87 -5.39 -2.80
CA ALA A 60 -1.22 -4.74 -4.06
C ALA A 60 -0.06 -3.91 -4.61
N ILE A 61 0.61 -3.10 -3.77
CA ILE A 61 1.75 -2.27 -4.16
C ILE A 61 2.91 -3.13 -4.67
N PHE A 62 3.21 -4.25 -4.02
CA PHE A 62 4.27 -5.16 -4.46
C PHE A 62 4.10 -5.64 -5.91
N ARG A 63 2.87 -5.63 -6.46
CA ARG A 63 2.64 -5.97 -7.87
C ARG A 63 3.25 -4.95 -8.83
N LEU A 64 3.33 -3.68 -8.41
CA LEU A 64 4.00 -2.65 -9.20
C LEU A 64 5.52 -2.75 -9.13
N GLN A 65 6.07 -3.30 -8.05
CA GLN A 65 7.51 -3.30 -7.81
C GLN A 65 8.27 -4.38 -8.58
N SER A 66 7.56 -5.28 -9.28
CA SER A 66 8.20 -6.30 -10.12
C SER A 66 8.98 -5.64 -11.26
N PRO A 67 10.30 -5.87 -11.39
CA PRO A 67 11.09 -5.23 -12.44
C PRO A 67 10.69 -5.71 -13.84
N TRP A 68 10.66 -4.80 -14.79
CA TRP A 68 10.46 -5.11 -16.21
C TRP A 68 11.74 -4.84 -16.99
N ILE A 69 12.55 -5.87 -17.10
CA ILE A 69 13.87 -5.80 -17.74
C ILE A 69 13.78 -6.43 -19.13
N LYS A 70 14.24 -5.71 -20.15
CA LYS A 70 14.40 -6.19 -21.52
C LYS A 70 15.88 -6.47 -21.78
N GLU A 71 16.17 -7.67 -22.28
CA GLU A 71 17.50 -8.01 -22.74
C GLU A 71 17.74 -7.44 -24.13
N ILE A 72 18.86 -6.73 -24.28
CA ILE A 72 19.36 -6.28 -25.58
C ILE A 72 20.31 -7.36 -26.10
N LYS A 73 19.97 -7.95 -27.25
CA LYS A 73 20.77 -9.00 -27.87
C LYS A 73 21.48 -8.44 -29.10
N ASP A 74 22.70 -8.88 -29.28
CA ASP A 74 23.43 -8.65 -30.50
C ASP A 74 22.69 -9.31 -31.66
N THR A 75 22.57 -8.61 -32.80
CA THR A 75 21.79 -9.07 -33.95
C THR A 75 22.48 -10.18 -34.74
N GLU A 76 23.80 -10.30 -34.64
CA GLU A 76 24.59 -11.29 -35.38
C GLU A 76 24.86 -12.53 -34.55
N THR A 77 25.23 -12.36 -33.29
CA THR A 77 25.60 -13.47 -32.39
C THR A 77 24.46 -13.98 -31.53
N GLY A 78 23.42 -13.18 -31.33
CA GLY A 78 22.31 -13.50 -30.41
C GLY A 78 22.68 -13.40 -28.92
N GLU A 79 23.92 -13.03 -28.61
CA GLU A 79 24.37 -12.86 -27.22
C GLU A 79 23.75 -11.64 -26.56
N VAL A 80 23.53 -11.72 -25.25
CA VAL A 80 23.00 -10.59 -24.44
C VAL A 80 24.12 -9.58 -24.21
N ILE A 81 24.02 -8.42 -24.87
CA ILE A 81 24.98 -7.33 -24.80
C ILE A 81 24.58 -6.23 -23.78
N GLY A 82 23.35 -6.27 -23.28
CA GLY A 82 22.88 -5.28 -22.31
C GLY A 82 21.50 -5.62 -21.75
N LYS A 83 21.08 -4.81 -20.79
CA LYS A 83 19.74 -4.85 -20.19
C LYS A 83 19.18 -3.45 -20.10
N GLU A 84 17.92 -3.29 -20.43
CA GLU A 84 17.19 -2.04 -20.37
C GLU A 84 16.06 -2.17 -19.35
N ASP A 85 15.98 -1.24 -18.40
CA ASP A 85 14.86 -1.16 -17.48
C ASP A 85 13.71 -0.40 -18.17
N MET A 86 12.66 -1.16 -18.50
CA MET A 86 11.48 -0.65 -19.19
C MET A 86 10.52 0.07 -18.22
N LYS A 87 10.79 0.00 -16.89
CA LYS A 87 9.94 0.55 -15.85
C LYS A 87 10.78 1.18 -14.72
N PRO A 88 11.48 2.29 -14.99
CA PRO A 88 12.34 2.93 -14.01
C PRO A 88 11.55 3.58 -12.86
N GLN A 89 10.27 3.83 -13.06
CA GLN A 89 9.38 4.43 -12.06
C GLN A 89 8.01 3.76 -12.07
N THR A 90 7.34 3.78 -10.92
CA THR A 90 5.96 3.31 -10.78
C THR A 90 5.10 4.38 -10.13
N LEU A 91 3.81 4.39 -10.49
CA LEU A 91 2.85 5.35 -9.96
C LEU A 91 1.69 4.62 -9.27
N LEU A 92 1.48 4.91 -8.00
CA LEU A 92 0.30 4.49 -7.26
C LEU A 92 -0.63 5.70 -7.06
N ILE A 93 -1.89 5.55 -7.47
CA ILE A 93 -2.94 6.54 -7.27
C ILE A 93 -3.95 5.96 -6.29
N ASP A 94 -4.12 6.62 -5.15
CA ASP A 94 -5.11 6.28 -4.14
C ASP A 94 -6.06 7.45 -3.89
N PHE A 95 -7.37 7.19 -3.97
CA PHE A 95 -8.39 8.21 -3.69
C PHE A 95 -8.77 8.31 -2.20
N ALA A 96 -8.14 7.50 -1.34
CA ALA A 96 -8.28 7.58 0.10
C ALA A 96 -6.97 8.07 0.76
N PRO A 97 -6.69 9.38 0.75
CA PRO A 97 -5.39 9.93 1.16
C PRO A 97 -5.03 9.59 2.61
N ASN A 98 -6.02 9.52 3.50
CA ASN A 98 -5.79 9.20 4.91
C ASN A 98 -5.25 7.79 5.13
N ARG A 99 -5.59 6.85 4.26
CA ARG A 99 -5.09 5.48 4.29
C ARG A 99 -3.58 5.43 4.09
N MET A 100 -3.07 6.11 3.08
CA MET A 100 -1.64 6.15 2.78
C MET A 100 -0.86 6.79 3.94
N PHE A 101 -1.33 7.92 4.45
CA PHE A 101 -0.69 8.58 5.59
C PHE A 101 -0.66 7.68 6.83
N LYS A 102 -1.76 6.98 7.11
CA LYS A 102 -1.84 6.05 8.25
C LYS A 102 -0.84 4.90 8.09
N ILE A 103 -0.79 4.28 6.93
CA ILE A 103 0.12 3.15 6.65
C ILE A 103 1.59 3.58 6.81
N GLU A 104 1.98 4.73 6.28
CA GLU A 104 3.35 5.23 6.41
C GLU A 104 3.71 5.57 7.86
N SER A 105 2.77 6.12 8.63
CA SER A 105 2.98 6.36 10.06
C SER A 105 3.12 5.06 10.86
N ASP A 106 2.25 4.10 10.62
CA ASP A 106 2.30 2.80 11.31
C ASP A 106 3.64 2.09 11.02
N ARG A 107 4.14 2.14 9.79
CA ARG A 107 5.47 1.63 9.43
C ARG A 107 6.59 2.34 10.17
N ALA A 108 6.54 3.65 10.28
CA ALA A 108 7.54 4.44 11.00
C ALA A 108 7.58 4.11 12.49
N ILE A 109 6.42 3.85 13.11
CA ILE A 109 6.31 3.44 14.52
C ILE A 109 6.94 2.05 14.74
N VAL A 110 6.67 1.09 13.87
CA VAL A 110 7.20 -0.28 13.99
C VAL A 110 8.74 -0.29 13.95
N VAL A 111 9.33 0.48 13.04
CA VAL A 111 10.80 0.59 12.93
C VAL A 111 11.39 1.18 14.22
N ASN A 112 10.78 2.23 14.76
CA ASN A 112 11.27 2.86 15.98
C ASN A 112 11.15 1.98 17.22
N ALA A 113 10.12 1.15 17.32
CA ALA A 113 9.95 0.20 18.41
C ALA A 113 11.08 -0.84 18.46
N SER A 114 11.65 -1.20 17.32
CA SER A 114 12.77 -2.15 17.23
C SER A 114 14.11 -1.55 17.66
N GLU A 115 14.29 -0.23 17.60
CA GLU A 115 15.54 0.47 17.89
C GLU A 115 15.64 1.05 19.31
N LEU A 116 14.67 0.80 20.20
CA LEU A 116 14.62 1.32 21.59
C LEU A 116 14.66 2.85 21.73
N LYS A 117 14.48 3.58 20.63
CA LYS A 117 14.43 5.04 20.62
C LYS A 117 13.00 5.49 20.32
N SER A 118 12.28 5.88 21.35
CA SER A 118 10.92 6.42 21.20
C SER A 118 10.95 7.94 21.23
N GLY A 119 10.32 8.57 20.25
CA GLY A 119 10.13 10.04 20.21
C GLY A 119 9.60 10.49 18.85
N ASN A 120 8.90 11.62 18.83
CA ASN A 120 8.39 12.22 17.61
C ASN A 120 9.51 12.50 16.58
N ASP A 121 10.70 12.89 17.05
CA ASP A 121 11.85 13.23 16.20
C ASP A 121 12.37 12.02 15.40
N GLU A 122 12.39 10.84 15.99
CA GLU A 122 12.80 9.62 15.27
C GLU A 122 11.73 9.16 14.28
N GLN A 123 10.46 9.32 14.62
CA GLN A 123 9.36 9.08 13.69
C GLN A 123 9.43 10.01 12.48
N GLU A 124 9.67 11.31 12.69
CA GLU A 124 9.84 12.27 11.61
C GLU A 124 11.02 11.93 10.72
N LYS A 125 12.16 11.55 11.29
CA LYS A 125 13.34 11.11 10.52
C LYS A 125 13.04 9.87 9.68
N GLN A 126 12.33 8.90 10.23
CA GLN A 126 11.97 7.68 9.49
C GLN A 126 10.98 7.99 8.37
N LEU A 127 9.98 8.81 8.63
CA LEU A 127 9.06 9.29 7.61
C LEU A 127 9.80 10.04 6.50
N GLN A 128 10.77 10.89 6.86
CA GLN A 128 11.58 11.59 5.87
C GLN A 128 12.39 10.63 4.98
N ARG A 129 12.95 9.57 5.55
CA ARG A 129 13.66 8.53 4.78
C ARG A 129 12.71 7.83 3.80
N ASN A 130 11.51 7.47 4.25
CA ASN A 130 10.52 6.81 3.42
C ASN A 130 10.07 7.70 2.26
N ILE A 131 9.77 8.97 2.52
CA ILE A 131 9.34 9.96 1.52
C ILE A 131 10.46 10.22 0.49
N ASN A 132 11.72 10.23 0.91
CA ASN A 132 12.84 10.41 -0.01
C ASN A 132 12.95 9.27 -1.04
N VAL A 133 12.53 8.06 -0.66
CA VAL A 133 12.52 6.90 -1.57
C VAL A 133 11.21 6.81 -2.37
N SER A 134 10.09 7.12 -1.72
CA SER A 134 8.76 7.05 -2.30
C SER A 134 7.98 8.33 -1.99
N PRO A 135 8.15 9.39 -2.81
CA PRO A 135 7.48 10.66 -2.58
C PRO A 135 5.95 10.51 -2.60
N ILE A 136 5.31 11.16 -1.64
CA ILE A 136 3.85 11.21 -1.54
C ILE A 136 3.39 12.58 -2.02
N ILE A 137 2.57 12.58 -3.06
CA ILE A 137 1.95 13.80 -3.59
C ILE A 137 0.45 13.72 -3.33
N TYR A 138 -0.09 14.73 -2.70
CA TYR A 138 -1.52 14.79 -2.40
C TYR A 138 -2.15 16.09 -2.89
N MET A 139 -3.45 16.06 -3.10
CA MET A 139 -4.20 17.23 -3.53
C MET A 139 -4.67 18.04 -2.31
N ASN A 140 -4.26 19.31 -2.26
CA ASN A 140 -4.72 20.26 -1.27
C ASN A 140 -5.32 21.48 -1.97
N ARG A 141 -6.63 21.73 -1.77
CA ARG A 141 -7.34 22.86 -2.38
C ARG A 141 -7.04 23.03 -3.88
N ASN A 142 -7.19 21.97 -4.65
CA ASN A 142 -6.95 21.92 -6.10
C ASN A 142 -5.49 22.16 -6.52
N LYS A 143 -4.53 22.03 -5.61
CA LYS A 143 -3.09 22.05 -5.92
C LYS A 143 -2.44 20.77 -5.47
N LEU A 144 -1.56 20.25 -6.30
CA LEU A 144 -0.69 19.14 -5.89
C LEU A 144 0.39 19.67 -4.95
N LYS A 145 0.57 18.99 -3.84
CA LYS A 145 1.58 19.29 -2.82
C LYS A 145 2.32 18.01 -2.47
N GLU A 146 3.63 18.10 -2.39
CA GLU A 146 4.45 17.01 -1.83
C GLU A 146 4.30 17.00 -0.31
N ALA A 147 4.09 15.80 0.26
CA ALA A 147 3.91 15.62 1.67
C ALA A 147 5.24 15.71 2.42
N THR A 148 5.24 16.42 3.53
CA THR A 148 6.33 16.41 4.51
C THR A 148 6.00 15.46 5.67
N PRO A 149 7.00 15.01 6.47
CA PRO A 149 6.73 14.24 7.68
C PRO A 149 5.73 14.92 8.61
N THR A 150 5.86 16.22 8.77
CA THR A 150 4.96 17.04 9.59
C THR A 150 3.53 17.05 9.04
N ASP A 151 3.35 17.15 7.71
CA ASP A 151 2.03 17.05 7.08
C ASP A 151 1.37 15.69 7.37
N ILE A 152 2.14 14.60 7.29
CA ILE A 152 1.66 13.24 7.55
C ILE A 152 1.22 13.10 9.00
N ILE A 153 2.06 13.49 9.95
CA ILE A 153 1.75 13.42 11.38
C ILE A 153 0.54 14.27 11.74
N ALA A 154 0.44 15.49 11.18
CA ALA A 154 -0.70 16.37 11.40
C ALA A 154 -2.01 15.74 10.90
N LYS A 155 -2.00 15.16 9.70
CA LYS A 155 -3.17 14.50 9.11
C LYS A 155 -3.60 13.26 9.90
N ILE A 156 -2.66 12.50 10.43
CA ILE A 156 -2.97 11.33 11.25
C ILE A 156 -3.60 11.74 12.57
N ARG A 157 -3.08 12.79 13.22
CA ARG A 157 -3.68 13.33 14.44
C ARG A 157 -5.09 13.83 14.21
N GLU A 158 -5.32 14.55 13.11
CA GLU A 158 -6.66 15.01 12.71
C GLU A 158 -7.61 13.80 12.53
N TYR A 159 -7.18 12.79 11.76
CA TYR A 159 -7.96 11.57 11.51
C TYR A 159 -8.22 10.75 12.78
N SER A 160 -7.25 10.66 13.69
CA SER A 160 -7.39 9.93 14.94
C SER A 160 -8.32 10.67 15.92
N ALA A 161 -8.30 12.00 15.93
CA ALA A 161 -9.22 12.79 16.72
C ALA A 161 -10.67 12.64 16.23
N ASP A 162 -10.89 12.72 14.92
CA ASP A 162 -12.21 12.51 14.33
C ASP A 162 -12.73 11.09 14.60
N LYS A 163 -11.85 10.09 14.53
CA LYS A 163 -12.21 8.70 14.81
C LYS A 163 -12.52 8.47 16.27
N SER A 164 -11.77 9.10 17.18
CA SER A 164 -12.02 9.01 18.64
C SER A 164 -13.41 9.51 18.99
N ILE A 165 -13.86 10.62 18.40
CA ILE A 165 -15.21 11.14 18.61
C ILE A 165 -16.29 10.17 18.10
N ILE A 166 -16.05 9.52 16.94
CA ILE A 166 -17.00 8.55 16.38
C ILE A 166 -16.98 7.24 17.19
N ASP A 167 -15.81 6.77 17.60
CA ASP A 167 -15.66 5.56 18.41
C ASP A 167 -16.25 5.74 19.81
N GLU A 168 -16.14 6.92 20.44
CA GLU A 168 -16.82 7.24 21.70
C GLU A 168 -18.35 7.23 21.60
N VAL A 169 -18.89 7.56 20.42
CA VAL A 169 -20.35 7.51 20.17
C VAL A 169 -20.82 6.08 19.90
N VAL A 170 -19.94 5.21 19.43
CA VAL A 170 -20.25 3.81 19.03
C VAL A 170 -19.85 2.81 20.12
N GLU A 171 -18.92 3.12 21.02
CA GLU A 171 -18.66 2.30 22.18
C GLU A 171 -19.88 2.36 23.10
N LEU A 172 -20.72 1.33 22.98
CA LEU A 172 -21.68 1.01 24.02
C LEU A 172 -20.89 0.90 25.32
N PRO A 173 -21.29 1.60 26.39
CA PRO A 173 -20.64 1.45 27.67
C PRO A 173 -20.68 -0.04 28.03
N VAL A 174 -19.53 -0.66 27.99
CA VAL A 174 -19.39 -2.04 28.49
C VAL A 174 -19.64 -1.94 29.96
N ASP A 175 -20.72 -2.56 30.43
CA ASP A 175 -21.03 -2.60 31.84
C ASP A 175 -19.95 -3.47 32.51
N ASP A 176 -18.97 -2.82 33.12
CA ASP A 176 -17.88 -3.48 33.84
C ASP A 176 -18.38 -4.41 34.95
N SER A 177 -19.65 -4.28 35.38
CA SER A 177 -20.27 -5.20 36.32
C SER A 177 -20.44 -6.63 35.75
N LEU A 178 -20.42 -6.77 34.40
CA LEU A 178 -20.43 -8.07 33.73
C LEU A 178 -19.09 -8.83 33.87
N TYR A 179 -18.01 -8.13 34.18
CA TYR A 179 -16.69 -8.73 34.38
C TYR A 179 -16.33 -8.97 35.86
N SER A 180 -17.10 -8.41 36.79
CA SER A 180 -16.99 -8.68 38.19
C SER A 180 -17.88 -9.86 38.59
N ILE A 181 -17.62 -11.03 38.02
CA ILE A 181 -18.29 -12.25 38.44
C ILE A 181 -17.47 -12.84 39.59
N PRO A 182 -17.91 -12.69 40.86
CA PRO A 182 -17.22 -13.25 42.02
C PRO A 182 -16.99 -14.75 41.90
N ASP A 183 -17.85 -15.43 41.15
CA ASP A 183 -17.81 -16.87 40.95
C ASP A 183 -16.63 -17.34 40.09
N ILE A 184 -16.18 -16.54 39.11
CA ILE A 184 -14.98 -16.86 38.27
C ILE A 184 -13.71 -16.71 39.13
N LEU A 185 -13.63 -15.73 40.01
CA LEU A 185 -12.48 -15.53 40.89
C LEU A 185 -12.40 -16.61 41.96
N ALA A 186 -13.51 -17.18 42.38
CA ALA A 186 -13.56 -18.28 43.33
C ALA A 186 -13.11 -19.62 42.70
N GLU A 187 -13.39 -19.85 41.43
CA GLU A 187 -12.95 -21.07 40.73
C GLU A 187 -11.47 -21.06 40.33
N ILE A 188 -10.87 -19.89 40.13
CA ILE A 188 -9.43 -19.76 39.83
C ILE A 188 -8.55 -19.85 41.10
N SER A 189 -9.13 -19.70 42.29
CA SER A 189 -8.42 -19.71 43.59
C SER A 189 -8.39 -21.06 44.28
N ASN A 190 -8.94 -22.12 43.68
CA ASN A 190 -8.83 -23.51 44.11
C ASN A 190 -7.93 -24.28 43.11
#